data_53f7c06bc9e4cac59f17330c12a25613
#
_entry.id   53f7c06bc9e4cac59f17330c12a25613
#
_cell.length_a   1.000
_cell.length_b   1.000
_cell.length_c   1.000
_cell.angle_alpha   90.00
_cell.angle_beta   90.00
_cell.angle_gamma   90.00
#
_symmetry.space_group_name_H-M   'P 1'
#
loop_
_entity.id
_entity.type
_entity.pdbx_description
1 polymer ?
#
loop_
_entity_poly.entity_id
_entity_poly.type
_entity_poly.pdbx_seq_one_letter_code
_entity_poly.pdbx_strand_id
1 'polypeptide(L)'
;MPTNDIKLGQSVTGKIVMVFFGMTASGKSTLAKAWADFCRAAYYNTDRVRKELAGLQAVEKRPDGVGQGIYTAALTEKTYEAMLDHAGQDFSRDVKMVVLDGSYSRRADRDRVRSMTAGMGGRCVFIFCTCSEKEVRRRLELRARDPEAVSDGRWEIYLHQMQTFERPDTGLEDDCIRLNTEQPVAAMLQWLAAQPCLQG
;
A
#
# COMPACT_ATOMS: atom_id res chain seq x y z
N MET A 1 26.75 -19.71 3.82
CA MET A 1 25.37 -19.28 4.14
C MET A 1 24.51 -19.69 2.97
N PRO A 2 23.54 -20.62 3.11
CA PRO A 2 22.70 -20.99 1.98
C PRO A 2 21.77 -19.83 1.66
N THR A 3 21.90 -19.26 0.47
CA THR A 3 20.91 -18.42 -0.17
C THR A 3 19.69 -19.30 -0.41
N ASN A 4 18.69 -19.19 0.48
CA ASN A 4 17.36 -19.72 0.19
C ASN A 4 16.79 -18.90 -0.97
N ASP A 5 16.98 -19.39 -2.18
CA ASP A 5 16.21 -18.98 -3.34
C ASP A 5 14.74 -19.33 -3.07
N ILE A 6 14.00 -18.37 -2.52
CA ILE A 6 12.55 -18.45 -2.46
C ILE A 6 12.10 -18.28 -3.91
N LYS A 7 12.05 -19.42 -4.64
CA LYS A 7 11.36 -19.45 -5.92
C LYS A 7 9.90 -19.16 -5.64
N LEU A 8 9.37 -18.04 -6.13
CA LEU A 8 7.96 -17.94 -6.46
C LEU A 8 7.71 -19.09 -7.45
N GLY A 9 7.38 -20.23 -6.89
CA GLY A 9 7.08 -21.43 -7.67
C GLY A 9 5.70 -21.27 -8.28
N GLN A 10 5.69 -20.89 -9.52
CA GLN A 10 4.63 -20.83 -10.49
C GLN A 10 4.37 -19.41 -10.95
N SER A 11 4.36 -19.22 -12.26
CA SER A 11 4.06 -17.93 -12.89
C SER A 11 2.67 -17.49 -12.44
N VAL A 12 2.59 -16.30 -11.86
CA VAL A 12 1.33 -15.64 -11.56
C VAL A 12 0.52 -15.62 -12.85
N THR A 13 -0.58 -16.37 -12.87
CA THR A 13 -1.48 -16.41 -14.03
C THR A 13 -2.44 -15.22 -13.94
N GLY A 14 -2.44 -14.37 -14.98
CA GLY A 14 -3.29 -13.19 -15.05
C GLY A 14 -2.69 -11.93 -14.42
N LYS A 15 -3.45 -10.85 -14.46
CA LYS A 15 -3.10 -9.53 -13.94
C LYS A 15 -3.47 -9.44 -12.46
N ILE A 16 -2.55 -8.99 -11.60
CA ILE A 16 -2.81 -8.82 -10.16
C ILE A 16 -2.48 -7.40 -9.72
N VAL A 17 -3.41 -6.78 -9.02
CA VAL A 17 -3.17 -5.58 -8.22
C VAL A 17 -3.07 -5.98 -6.76
N MET A 18 -1.90 -5.78 -6.14
CA MET A 18 -1.72 -5.95 -4.70
C MET A 18 -1.77 -4.60 -4.00
N VAL A 19 -2.70 -4.45 -3.07
CA VAL A 19 -2.90 -3.19 -2.32
C VAL A 19 -2.42 -3.37 -0.90
N PHE A 20 -1.30 -2.74 -0.54
CA PHE A 20 -0.85 -2.65 0.84
C PHE A 20 -1.45 -1.42 1.49
N PHE A 21 -2.29 -1.62 2.49
CA PHE A 21 -3.03 -0.54 3.09
C PHE A 21 -3.07 -0.60 4.63
N GLY A 22 -3.50 0.50 5.22
CA GLY A 22 -3.55 0.63 6.67
C GLY A 22 -3.23 2.05 7.13
N MET A 23 -3.32 2.27 8.44
CA MET A 23 -3.08 3.58 9.04
C MET A 23 -1.62 4.04 8.89
N THR A 24 -1.38 5.31 9.19
CA THR A 24 -0.02 5.86 9.21
C THR A 24 0.88 5.04 10.14
N ALA A 25 2.15 4.91 9.78
CA ALA A 25 3.15 4.12 10.49
C ALA A 25 2.84 2.61 10.69
N SER A 26 1.79 2.08 10.04
CA SER A 26 1.46 0.64 10.09
C SER A 26 2.50 -0.28 9.43
N GLY A 27 3.56 0.23 8.81
CA GLY A 27 4.58 -0.56 8.12
C GLY A 27 4.24 -0.94 6.68
N LYS A 28 3.09 -0.51 6.16
CA LYS A 28 2.62 -0.82 4.80
C LYS A 28 3.66 -0.52 3.71
N SER A 29 4.25 0.70 3.71
CA SER A 29 5.18 1.12 2.66
C SER A 29 6.50 0.33 2.67
N THR A 30 7.01 0.00 3.84
CA THR A 30 8.20 -0.86 3.99
C THR A 30 7.95 -2.24 3.38
N LEU A 31 6.80 -2.84 3.72
CA LEU A 31 6.45 -4.17 3.22
C LEU A 31 6.07 -4.14 1.74
N ALA A 32 5.29 -3.14 1.29
CA ALA A 32 4.88 -2.98 -0.10
C ALA A 32 6.08 -2.84 -1.04
N LYS A 33 7.05 -1.97 -0.66
CA LYS A 33 8.28 -1.80 -1.42
C LYS A 33 9.10 -3.10 -1.46
N ALA A 34 9.30 -3.75 -0.31
CA ALA A 34 10.03 -5.02 -0.24
C ALA A 34 9.36 -6.12 -1.07
N TRP A 35 8.04 -6.18 -1.09
CA TRP A 35 7.27 -7.12 -1.92
C TRP A 35 7.42 -6.81 -3.41
N ALA A 36 7.31 -5.54 -3.79
CA ALA A 36 7.49 -5.13 -5.18
C ALA A 36 8.90 -5.46 -5.70
N ASP A 37 9.93 -5.19 -4.88
CA ASP A 37 11.31 -5.54 -5.21
C ASP A 37 11.49 -7.07 -5.33
N PHE A 38 10.90 -7.84 -4.42
CA PHE A 38 10.95 -9.30 -4.41
C PHE A 38 10.26 -9.92 -5.65
N CYS A 39 9.11 -9.39 -6.05
CA CYS A 39 8.34 -9.87 -7.21
C CYS A 39 8.77 -9.20 -8.54
N ARG A 40 9.64 -8.18 -8.51
CA ARG A 40 9.95 -7.30 -9.64
C ARG A 40 8.68 -6.67 -10.22
N ALA A 41 7.77 -6.26 -9.34
CA ALA A 41 6.50 -5.65 -9.70
C ALA A 41 6.61 -4.13 -9.82
N ALA A 42 5.74 -3.51 -10.61
CA ALA A 42 5.56 -2.07 -10.59
C ALA A 42 5.04 -1.61 -9.23
N TYR A 43 5.50 -0.45 -8.73
CA TYR A 43 5.18 0.05 -7.40
C TYR A 43 4.77 1.51 -7.43
N TYR A 44 3.58 1.78 -6.89
CA TYR A 44 3.02 3.12 -6.77
C TYR A 44 2.62 3.41 -5.34
N ASN A 45 3.13 4.54 -4.81
CA ASN A 45 2.87 5.00 -3.45
C ASN A 45 2.05 6.30 -3.48
N THR A 46 0.97 6.37 -2.70
CA THR A 46 0.05 7.52 -2.68
C THR A 46 0.72 8.84 -2.37
N ASP A 47 1.68 8.88 -1.45
CA ASP A 47 2.34 10.15 -1.09
C ASP A 47 3.23 10.65 -2.23
N ARG A 48 3.90 9.74 -2.94
CA ARG A 48 4.70 10.09 -4.12
C ARG A 48 3.82 10.61 -5.26
N VAL A 49 2.81 9.86 -5.64
CA VAL A 49 1.89 10.23 -6.75
C VAL A 49 1.15 11.52 -6.42
N ARG A 50 0.71 11.70 -5.17
CA ARG A 50 0.07 12.94 -4.72
C ARG A 50 0.98 14.15 -4.86
N LYS A 51 2.23 14.04 -4.43
CA LYS A 51 3.22 15.13 -4.54
C LYS A 51 3.54 15.43 -5.99
N GLU A 52 3.68 14.41 -6.82
CA GLU A 52 3.86 14.56 -8.27
C GLU A 52 2.69 15.33 -8.91
N LEU A 53 1.44 14.95 -8.62
CA LEU A 53 0.24 15.65 -9.10
C LEU A 53 0.16 17.11 -8.60
N ALA A 54 0.74 17.39 -7.45
CA ALA A 54 0.85 18.74 -6.89
C ALA A 54 2.08 19.54 -7.40
N GLY A 55 2.90 18.96 -8.30
CA GLY A 55 4.13 19.60 -8.80
C GLY A 55 5.26 19.68 -7.77
N LEU A 56 5.27 18.80 -6.76
CA LEU A 56 6.22 18.77 -5.66
C LEU A 56 7.23 17.63 -5.80
N GLN A 57 8.39 17.78 -5.17
CA GLN A 57 9.34 16.66 -5.06
C GLN A 57 8.86 15.65 -4.02
N ALA A 58 9.17 14.35 -4.23
CA ALA A 58 8.71 13.27 -3.36
C ALA A 58 9.13 13.43 -1.89
N VAL A 59 10.32 13.99 -1.64
CA VAL A 59 10.87 14.22 -0.29
C VAL A 59 10.45 15.57 0.34
N GLU A 60 9.76 16.42 -0.41
CA GLU A 60 9.29 17.71 0.09
C GLU A 60 8.24 17.52 1.18
N LYS A 61 8.56 17.92 2.42
CA LYS A 61 7.65 17.79 3.55
C LYS A 61 6.58 18.88 3.52
N ARG A 62 5.33 18.50 3.76
CA ARG A 62 4.20 19.43 3.87
C ARG A 62 3.61 19.34 5.27
N PRO A 63 3.58 20.47 6.02
CA PRO A 63 2.97 20.51 7.34
C PRO A 63 1.44 20.63 7.29
N ASP A 64 0.83 20.36 6.13
CA ASP A 64 -0.61 20.45 5.93
C ASP A 64 -1.38 19.61 6.96
N GLY A 65 -2.48 20.13 7.45
CA GLY A 65 -3.38 19.44 8.35
C GLY A 65 -4.16 18.31 7.64
N VAL A 66 -4.86 17.50 8.42
CA VAL A 66 -5.76 16.48 7.88
C VAL A 66 -6.83 17.16 6.99
N GLY A 67 -6.98 16.67 5.75
CA GLY A 67 -7.93 17.21 4.79
C GLY A 67 -7.57 18.60 4.22
N GLN A 68 -6.36 19.08 4.45
CA GLN A 68 -5.89 20.40 3.97
C GLN A 68 -4.76 20.26 2.94
N GLY A 69 -4.49 21.32 2.18
CA GLY A 69 -3.43 21.37 1.20
C GLY A 69 -3.50 20.22 0.20
N ILE A 70 -2.42 19.45 0.11
CA ILE A 70 -2.38 18.27 -0.78
C ILE A 70 -3.15 17.06 -0.26
N TYR A 71 -3.72 17.10 0.96
CA TYR A 71 -4.47 16.00 1.58
C TYR A 71 -5.99 16.19 1.53
N THR A 72 -6.50 17.06 0.64
CA THR A 72 -7.93 17.21 0.39
C THR A 72 -8.54 15.90 -0.19
N ALA A 73 -9.84 15.69 0.04
CA ALA A 73 -10.55 14.54 -0.51
C ALA A 73 -10.45 14.48 -2.04
N ALA A 74 -10.61 15.63 -2.72
CA ALA A 74 -10.52 15.72 -4.17
C ALA A 74 -9.14 15.32 -4.73
N LEU A 75 -8.04 15.74 -4.09
CA LEU A 75 -6.71 15.35 -4.54
C LEU A 75 -6.39 13.90 -4.17
N THR A 76 -6.94 13.40 -3.07
CA THR A 76 -6.83 11.98 -2.70
C THR A 76 -7.51 11.08 -3.73
N GLU A 77 -8.70 11.46 -4.20
CA GLU A 77 -9.41 10.75 -5.25
C GLU A 77 -8.61 10.73 -6.55
N LYS A 78 -8.15 11.89 -7.02
CA LYS A 78 -7.26 12.01 -8.20
C LYS A 78 -5.98 11.18 -8.06
N THR A 79 -5.42 11.10 -6.85
CA THR A 79 -4.23 10.27 -6.59
C THR A 79 -4.53 8.79 -6.81
N TYR A 80 -5.65 8.29 -6.28
CA TYR A 80 -6.04 6.89 -6.47
C TYR A 80 -6.38 6.60 -7.95
N GLU A 81 -7.03 7.53 -8.65
CA GLU A 81 -7.27 7.42 -10.10
C GLU A 81 -5.94 7.29 -10.86
N ALA A 82 -5.01 8.22 -10.65
CA ALA A 82 -3.72 8.19 -11.33
C ALA A 82 -2.94 6.89 -11.06
N MET A 83 -2.98 6.36 -9.82
CA MET A 83 -2.34 5.08 -9.51
C MET A 83 -2.98 3.91 -10.27
N LEU A 84 -4.29 3.91 -10.46
CA LEU A 84 -5.00 2.89 -11.22
C LEU A 84 -4.78 3.04 -12.74
N ASP A 85 -4.65 4.26 -13.23
CA ASP A 85 -4.29 4.53 -14.63
C ASP A 85 -2.88 4.00 -14.94
N HIS A 86 -1.92 4.22 -14.02
CA HIS A 86 -0.59 3.65 -14.14
C HIS A 86 -0.63 2.11 -14.15
N ALA A 87 -1.42 1.49 -13.28
CA ALA A 87 -1.59 0.05 -13.27
C ALA A 87 -2.15 -0.46 -14.62
N GLY A 88 -3.13 0.24 -15.20
CA GLY A 88 -3.69 -0.08 -16.52
C GLY A 88 -2.66 0.02 -17.64
N GLN A 89 -1.83 1.06 -17.61
CA GLN A 89 -0.73 1.22 -18.57
C GLN A 89 0.29 0.10 -18.46
N ASP A 90 0.68 -0.28 -17.24
CA ASP A 90 1.61 -1.38 -17.00
C ASP A 90 1.06 -2.71 -17.48
N PHE A 91 -0.22 -2.99 -17.20
CA PHE A 91 -0.90 -4.19 -17.71
C PHE A 91 -0.98 -4.22 -19.25
N SER A 92 -1.03 -3.06 -19.92
CA SER A 92 -0.97 -2.97 -21.38
C SER A 92 0.42 -3.31 -21.93
N ARG A 93 1.46 -3.17 -21.09
CA ARG A 93 2.86 -3.51 -21.41
C ARG A 93 3.26 -4.91 -20.92
N ASP A 94 2.26 -5.76 -20.64
CA ASP A 94 2.42 -7.15 -20.18
C ASP A 94 3.02 -7.31 -18.77
N VAL A 95 3.06 -6.25 -17.96
CA VAL A 95 3.32 -6.36 -16.52
C VAL A 95 2.22 -7.21 -15.89
N LYS A 96 2.59 -8.19 -15.06
CA LYS A 96 1.62 -9.12 -14.47
C LYS A 96 1.19 -8.71 -13.06
N MET A 97 2.02 -7.96 -12.37
CA MET A 97 1.75 -7.54 -10.99
C MET A 97 2.05 -6.06 -10.79
N VAL A 98 1.09 -5.37 -10.18
CA VAL A 98 1.25 -3.98 -9.74
C VAL A 98 0.98 -3.90 -8.24
N VAL A 99 1.84 -3.20 -7.52
CA VAL A 99 1.73 -2.96 -6.07
C VAL A 99 1.30 -1.52 -5.84
N LEU A 100 0.18 -1.34 -5.15
CA LEU A 100 -0.33 -0.05 -4.71
C LEU A 100 -0.12 0.08 -3.20
N ASP A 101 0.41 1.21 -2.75
CA ASP A 101 0.70 1.51 -1.35
C ASP A 101 -0.01 2.80 -0.94
N GLY A 102 -0.93 2.71 0.00
CA GLY A 102 -1.70 3.86 0.46
C GLY A 102 -2.53 3.56 1.70
N SER A 103 -3.26 4.56 2.20
CA SER A 103 -4.14 4.34 3.35
C SER A 103 -5.38 3.50 2.99
N TYR A 104 -6.01 3.76 1.85
CA TYR A 104 -7.27 3.12 1.40
C TYR A 104 -8.26 2.95 2.55
N SER A 105 -8.42 4.04 3.31
CA SER A 105 -9.09 4.03 4.61
C SER A 105 -10.59 3.80 4.52
N ARG A 106 -11.23 4.13 3.40
CA ARG A 106 -12.66 3.92 3.17
C ARG A 106 -12.87 2.65 2.35
N ARG A 107 -13.92 1.91 2.66
CA ARG A 107 -14.32 0.75 1.87
C ARG A 107 -14.57 1.13 0.40
N ALA A 108 -15.22 2.26 0.16
CA ALA A 108 -15.49 2.75 -1.19
C ALA A 108 -14.20 2.90 -2.05
N ASP A 109 -13.08 3.33 -1.44
CA ASP A 109 -11.80 3.42 -2.14
C ASP A 109 -11.28 2.03 -2.54
N ARG A 110 -11.45 1.02 -1.67
CA ARG A 110 -11.07 -0.37 -1.96
C ARG A 110 -11.97 -1.01 -3.01
N ASP A 111 -13.30 -0.76 -2.94
CA ASP A 111 -14.27 -1.25 -3.93
C ASP A 111 -14.00 -0.66 -5.32
N ARG A 112 -13.55 0.59 -5.40
CA ARG A 112 -13.12 1.21 -6.66
C ARG A 112 -11.93 0.48 -7.28
N VAL A 113 -10.91 0.13 -6.47
CA VAL A 113 -9.77 -0.67 -6.95
C VAL A 113 -10.24 -2.01 -7.50
N ARG A 114 -11.16 -2.70 -6.81
CA ARG A 114 -11.75 -3.97 -7.26
C ARG A 114 -12.41 -3.84 -8.63
N SER A 115 -13.31 -2.84 -8.75
CA SER A 115 -14.06 -2.60 -9.99
C SER A 115 -13.15 -2.29 -11.16
N MET A 116 -12.18 -1.39 -10.98
CA MET A 116 -11.27 -1.01 -12.05
C MET A 116 -10.34 -2.15 -12.44
N THR A 117 -9.82 -2.91 -11.47
CA THR A 117 -8.96 -4.06 -11.74
C THR A 117 -9.73 -5.17 -12.50
N ALA A 118 -10.98 -5.44 -12.10
CA ALA A 118 -11.82 -6.38 -12.81
C ALA A 118 -12.09 -5.94 -14.26
N GLY A 119 -12.33 -4.63 -14.50
CA GLY A 119 -12.46 -4.05 -15.84
C GLY A 119 -11.21 -4.21 -16.71
N MET A 120 -10.03 -4.35 -16.11
CA MET A 120 -8.77 -4.63 -16.80
C MET A 120 -8.51 -6.14 -17.00
N GLY A 121 -9.45 -7.01 -16.60
CA GLY A 121 -9.30 -8.46 -16.63
C GLY A 121 -8.33 -8.99 -15.58
N GLY A 122 -8.15 -8.27 -14.47
CA GLY A 122 -7.28 -8.62 -13.36
C GLY A 122 -8.05 -8.93 -12.08
N ARG A 123 -7.31 -9.32 -11.03
CA ARG A 123 -7.83 -9.53 -9.68
C ARG A 123 -7.06 -8.70 -8.65
N CYS A 124 -7.70 -8.40 -7.53
CA CYS A 124 -7.08 -7.70 -6.40
C CYS A 124 -6.73 -8.65 -5.27
N VAL A 125 -5.67 -8.32 -4.52
CA VAL A 125 -5.39 -8.85 -3.20
C VAL A 125 -5.03 -7.69 -2.28
N PHE A 126 -5.75 -7.55 -1.19
CA PHE A 126 -5.55 -6.48 -0.22
C PHE A 126 -4.77 -6.99 1.00
N ILE A 127 -3.69 -6.30 1.37
CA ILE A 127 -2.87 -6.60 2.54
C ILE A 127 -3.09 -5.51 3.59
N PHE A 128 -3.93 -5.82 4.58
CA PHE A 128 -4.20 -4.91 5.69
C PHE A 128 -3.05 -4.95 6.71
N CYS A 129 -2.16 -3.97 6.63
CA CYS A 129 -1.00 -3.83 7.48
C CYS A 129 -1.39 -3.22 8.84
N THR A 130 -1.09 -3.94 9.92
CA THR A 130 -1.39 -3.50 11.29
C THR A 130 -0.16 -3.64 12.18
N CYS A 131 -0.09 -2.84 13.24
CA CYS A 131 0.86 -3.00 14.34
C CYS A 131 0.26 -2.42 15.63
N SER A 132 0.92 -2.60 16.77
CA SER A 132 0.52 -2.00 18.04
C SER A 132 0.70 -0.49 18.04
N GLU A 133 -0.07 0.21 18.89
CA GLU A 133 0.08 1.65 19.08
C GLU A 133 1.50 2.02 19.54
N LYS A 134 2.10 1.19 20.41
CA LYS A 134 3.48 1.36 20.86
C LYS A 134 4.46 1.40 19.69
N GLU A 135 4.28 0.50 18.74
CA GLU A 135 5.14 0.43 17.55
C GLU A 135 4.86 1.61 16.60
N VAL A 136 3.60 2.06 16.48
CA VAL A 136 3.28 3.28 15.72
C VAL A 136 4.03 4.48 16.28
N ARG A 137 4.00 4.71 17.60
CA ARG A 137 4.74 5.81 18.26
C ARG A 137 6.23 5.74 17.96
N ARG A 138 6.84 4.59 18.18
CA ARG A 138 8.26 4.38 17.90
C ARG A 138 8.62 4.68 16.43
N ARG A 139 7.82 4.22 15.47
CA ARG A 139 8.04 4.47 14.04
C ARG A 139 7.88 5.93 13.66
N LEU A 140 6.90 6.63 14.24
CA LEU A 140 6.70 8.05 14.00
C LEU A 140 7.87 8.89 14.55
N GLU A 141 8.38 8.57 15.74
CA GLU A 141 9.55 9.23 16.32
C GLU A 141 10.80 9.05 15.44
N LEU A 142 11.04 7.83 14.93
CA LEU A 142 12.16 7.58 14.02
C LEU A 142 12.00 8.36 12.70
N ARG A 143 10.80 8.37 12.14
CA ARG A 143 10.50 9.09 10.89
C ARG A 143 10.65 10.61 11.04
N ALA A 144 10.29 11.17 12.19
CA ALA A 144 10.47 12.60 12.46
C ALA A 144 11.92 13.05 12.38
N ARG A 145 12.88 12.14 12.60
CA ARG A 145 14.33 12.38 12.55
C ARG A 145 14.92 12.10 11.15
N ASP A 146 14.17 11.49 10.26
CA ASP A 146 14.62 11.12 8.91
C ASP A 146 14.27 12.24 7.91
N PRO A 147 15.27 12.95 7.34
CA PRO A 147 15.04 13.98 6.34
C PRO A 147 14.54 13.42 5.00
N GLU A 148 14.84 12.15 4.69
CA GLU A 148 14.46 11.48 3.43
C GLU A 148 13.07 10.82 3.50
N ALA A 149 12.37 10.93 4.63
CA ALA A 149 11.05 10.36 4.78
C ALA A 149 10.04 11.01 3.81
N VAL A 150 9.47 10.23 2.90
CA VAL A 150 8.48 10.66 1.90
C VAL A 150 7.12 10.96 2.53
N SER A 151 6.73 10.18 3.55
CA SER A 151 5.43 10.30 4.20
C SER A 151 5.42 11.39 5.27
N ASP A 152 4.39 12.24 5.25
CA ASP A 152 4.13 13.29 6.23
C ASP A 152 3.34 12.79 7.46
N GLY A 153 3.34 11.47 7.70
CA GLY A 153 2.61 10.85 8.82
C GLY A 153 3.06 11.35 10.18
N ARG A 154 2.10 11.81 10.99
CA ARG A 154 2.29 12.34 12.35
C ARG A 154 1.30 11.70 13.31
N TRP A 155 1.51 11.89 14.61
CA TRP A 155 0.66 11.32 15.65
C TRP A 155 -0.82 11.78 15.54
N GLU A 156 -1.04 13.05 15.22
CA GLU A 156 -2.39 13.60 15.04
C GLU A 156 -3.13 12.94 13.88
N ILE A 157 -2.41 12.59 12.81
CA ILE A 157 -2.96 11.84 11.66
C ILE A 157 -3.36 10.42 12.10
N TYR A 158 -2.53 9.77 12.92
CA TYR A 158 -2.87 8.45 13.46
C TYR A 158 -4.12 8.50 14.33
N LEU A 159 -4.24 9.46 15.25
CA LEU A 159 -5.43 9.63 16.09
C LEU A 159 -6.69 9.88 15.27
N HIS A 160 -6.60 10.71 14.24
CA HIS A 160 -7.73 10.95 13.33
C HIS A 160 -8.11 9.66 12.59
N GLN A 161 -7.14 8.91 12.07
CA GLN A 161 -7.39 7.64 11.39
C GLN A 161 -7.99 6.59 12.32
N MET A 162 -7.60 6.55 13.58
CA MET A 162 -8.23 5.64 14.58
C MET A 162 -9.75 5.81 14.68
N GLN A 163 -10.25 7.01 14.43
CA GLN A 163 -11.68 7.34 14.49
C GLN A 163 -12.41 7.15 13.15
N THR A 164 -11.68 7.31 12.02
CA THR A 164 -12.30 7.41 10.69
C THR A 164 -11.95 6.25 9.76
N PHE A 165 -11.02 5.38 10.14
CA PHE A 165 -10.58 4.27 9.31
C PHE A 165 -11.63 3.15 9.31
N GLU A 166 -12.20 2.87 8.15
CA GLU A 166 -13.10 1.76 7.92
C GLU A 166 -12.31 0.45 7.81
N ARG A 167 -12.21 -0.28 8.92
CA ARG A 167 -11.51 -1.57 8.95
C ARG A 167 -12.17 -2.55 7.99
N PRO A 168 -11.38 -3.37 7.27
CA PRO A 168 -11.96 -4.38 6.39
C PRO A 168 -12.82 -5.35 7.20
N ASP A 169 -13.99 -5.67 6.66
CA ASP A 169 -14.88 -6.68 7.18
C ASP A 169 -14.54 -8.03 6.51
N THR A 170 -14.03 -8.97 7.27
CA THR A 170 -13.62 -10.30 6.77
C THR A 170 -14.76 -11.13 6.20
N GLY A 171 -16.01 -10.78 6.49
CA GLY A 171 -17.20 -11.43 5.91
C GLY A 171 -17.61 -10.85 4.55
N LEU A 172 -17.14 -9.65 4.22
CA LEU A 172 -17.51 -8.92 3.01
C LEU A 172 -16.32 -8.60 2.10
N GLU A 173 -15.10 -8.74 2.61
CA GLU A 173 -13.84 -8.44 1.90
C GLU A 173 -12.92 -9.68 2.01
N ASP A 174 -13.31 -10.77 1.35
CA ASP A 174 -12.62 -12.08 1.35
C ASP A 174 -11.26 -12.05 0.62
N ASP A 175 -11.03 -11.04 -0.20
CA ASP A 175 -9.77 -10.74 -0.86
C ASP A 175 -8.77 -9.98 0.04
N CYS A 176 -9.12 -9.76 1.33
CA CYS A 176 -8.31 -9.01 2.27
C CYS A 176 -7.61 -9.92 3.29
N ILE A 177 -6.28 -9.81 3.34
CA ILE A 177 -5.41 -10.51 4.29
C ILE A 177 -4.93 -9.51 5.34
N ARG A 178 -5.14 -9.81 6.63
CA ARG A 178 -4.57 -9.02 7.73
C ARG A 178 -3.17 -9.50 8.07
N LEU A 179 -2.21 -8.56 8.15
CA LEU A 179 -0.82 -8.86 8.48
C LEU A 179 -0.29 -7.93 9.57
N ASN A 180 0.27 -8.52 10.63
CA ASN A 180 1.02 -7.78 11.66
C ASN A 180 2.44 -7.50 11.17
N THR A 181 2.80 -6.23 11.07
CA THR A 181 4.08 -5.76 10.53
C THR A 181 5.18 -5.57 11.58
N GLU A 182 5.03 -6.13 12.78
CA GLU A 182 6.06 -6.12 13.81
C GLU A 182 7.08 -7.26 13.62
N GLN A 183 6.86 -8.11 12.64
CA GLN A 183 7.77 -9.18 12.27
C GLN A 183 8.90 -8.68 11.36
N PRO A 184 10.05 -9.39 11.28
CA PRO A 184 11.08 -9.11 10.29
C PRO A 184 10.52 -9.15 8.85
N VAL A 185 10.95 -8.22 8.01
CA VAL A 185 10.47 -8.12 6.62
C VAL A 185 10.60 -9.45 5.87
N ALA A 186 11.74 -10.14 6.01
CA ALA A 186 11.97 -11.42 5.35
C ALA A 186 10.92 -12.49 5.75
N ALA A 187 10.53 -12.54 7.02
CA ALA A 187 9.50 -13.47 7.50
C ALA A 187 8.11 -13.12 6.92
N MET A 188 7.80 -11.82 6.84
CA MET A 188 6.55 -11.36 6.22
C MET A 188 6.48 -11.67 4.73
N LEU A 189 7.58 -11.51 3.98
CA LEU A 189 7.67 -11.86 2.56
C LEU A 189 7.47 -13.38 2.35
N GLN A 190 8.12 -14.21 3.16
CA GLN A 190 7.95 -15.67 3.11
C GLN A 190 6.51 -16.08 3.38
N TRP A 191 5.90 -15.48 4.41
CA TRP A 191 4.51 -15.75 4.76
C TRP A 191 3.54 -15.33 3.64
N LEU A 192 3.73 -14.14 3.04
CA LEU A 192 2.93 -13.68 1.91
C LEU A 192 3.07 -14.61 0.71
N ALA A 193 4.30 -15.01 0.35
CA ALA A 193 4.54 -15.90 -0.78
C ALA A 193 3.87 -17.27 -0.64
N ALA A 194 3.59 -17.70 0.59
CA ALA A 194 2.90 -18.96 0.90
C ALA A 194 1.36 -18.85 0.86
N GLN A 195 0.79 -17.63 0.65
CA GLN A 195 -0.67 -17.48 0.66
C GLN A 195 -1.30 -18.06 -0.61
N PRO A 196 -2.36 -18.92 -0.49
CA PRO A 196 -2.99 -19.56 -1.65
C PRO A 196 -3.51 -18.56 -2.69
N CYS A 197 -4.04 -17.44 -2.26
CA CYS A 197 -4.54 -16.38 -3.17
C CYS A 197 -3.43 -15.71 -4.02
N LEU A 198 -2.16 -15.96 -3.73
CA LEU A 198 -1.02 -15.46 -4.50
C LEU A 198 -0.35 -16.54 -5.35
N GLN A 199 -0.80 -17.81 -5.24
CA GLN A 199 -0.22 -18.96 -5.92
C GLN A 199 -1.03 -19.43 -7.13
N GLY A 200 -2.08 -18.71 -7.54
CA GLY A 200 -3.01 -19.07 -8.61
C GLY A 200 -2.69 -18.45 -9.97
#